data_454a12f92f9b9f7adba97669df9a48fa
#
_entry.id   454a12f92f9b9f7adba97669df9a48fa
#
_cell.length_a   1.000
_cell.length_b   1.000
_cell.length_c   1.000
_cell.angle_alpha   90.00
_cell.angle_beta   90.00
_cell.angle_gamma   90.00
#
_symmetry.space_group_name_H-M   'P 1'
#
loop_
_entity.id
_entity.type
_entity.pdbx_description
1 polymer ?
#
loop_
_entity_poly.entity_id
_entity_poly.type
_entity_poly.pdbx_seq_one_letter_code
_entity_poly.pdbx_strand_id
1 'polypeptide(L)'
;MRLAGKTALIAGASRNIGKAIALTFAREGANVVPVASRMSDELKQVARECGAFGVQALPVAADVSDHEQVNRAAQLALERFGNVEVLVSVAAIRPHKPFWEIGYDEWHRVFAVNLHSTFYLAKALVPTMIKSGKGGSIVALGGMASLTAQPRRAHVVASKTGLYGLIKSLALELGPHGIRANLLAPGLIVTERRNPEWYQEGGGVPHGMVSSRSNGTPLGREEGTPLNRKGTPQDVANAALFLASDESSFITGDRMVCAGGRYM
;
A
#
# COMPACT_ATOMS: atom_id res chain seq x y z
N MET A 1 16.75 -10.47 -11.73
CA MET A 1 15.53 -10.59 -10.89
C MET A 1 15.82 -10.03 -9.51
N ARG A 2 15.20 -8.89 -9.19
CA ARG A 2 15.49 -8.10 -7.96
C ARG A 2 14.94 -8.72 -6.66
N LEU A 3 14.00 -9.65 -6.77
CA LEU A 3 13.36 -10.33 -5.64
C LEU A 3 13.51 -11.87 -5.71
N ALA A 4 14.51 -12.37 -6.46
CA ALA A 4 14.71 -13.80 -6.61
C ALA A 4 14.86 -14.50 -5.24
N GLY A 5 14.09 -15.57 -5.02
CA GLY A 5 14.10 -16.36 -3.80
C GLY A 5 13.45 -15.71 -2.57
N LYS A 6 12.92 -14.48 -2.68
CA LYS A 6 12.16 -13.82 -1.62
C LYS A 6 10.67 -14.21 -1.72
N THR A 7 9.97 -14.13 -0.60
CA THR A 7 8.50 -14.26 -0.53
C THR A 7 7.91 -12.92 -0.16
N ALA A 8 6.88 -12.48 -0.91
CA ALA A 8 6.18 -11.23 -0.70
C ALA A 8 4.69 -11.46 -0.37
N LEU A 9 4.24 -10.94 0.77
CA LEU A 9 2.82 -10.86 1.10
C LEU A 9 2.28 -9.48 0.72
N ILE A 10 1.25 -9.45 -0.13
CA ILE A 10 0.63 -8.21 -0.63
C ILE A 10 -0.83 -8.17 -0.18
N ALA A 11 -1.14 -7.33 0.81
CA ALA A 11 -2.49 -7.15 1.33
C ALA A 11 -3.27 -6.12 0.50
N GLY A 12 -4.39 -6.55 -0.09
CA GLY A 12 -5.19 -5.76 -1.03
C GLY A 12 -4.81 -6.01 -2.49
N ALA A 13 -4.51 -7.27 -2.86
CA ALA A 13 -3.89 -7.63 -4.13
C ALA A 13 -4.87 -8.09 -5.23
N SER A 14 -6.19 -8.11 -5.00
CA SER A 14 -7.12 -8.66 -6.01
C SER A 14 -7.23 -7.82 -7.30
N ARG A 15 -6.83 -6.54 -7.28
CA ARG A 15 -6.97 -5.61 -8.42
C ARG A 15 -6.05 -4.40 -8.32
N ASN A 16 -6.09 -3.55 -9.34
CA ASN A 16 -5.46 -2.23 -9.38
C ASN A 16 -3.97 -2.27 -8.94
N ILE A 17 -3.59 -1.38 -8.01
CA ILE A 17 -2.20 -1.23 -7.52
C ILE A 17 -1.69 -2.54 -6.91
N GLY A 18 -2.50 -3.20 -6.07
CA GLY A 18 -2.07 -4.44 -5.42
C GLY A 18 -1.85 -5.60 -6.41
N LYS A 19 -2.71 -5.75 -7.42
CA LYS A 19 -2.50 -6.69 -8.53
C LYS A 19 -1.22 -6.36 -9.30
N ALA A 20 -1.01 -5.09 -9.66
CA ALA A 20 0.18 -4.66 -10.39
C ALA A 20 1.47 -4.95 -9.60
N ILE A 21 1.47 -4.72 -8.28
CA ILE A 21 2.59 -5.04 -7.40
C ILE A 21 2.84 -6.55 -7.38
N ALA A 22 1.79 -7.37 -7.21
CA ALA A 22 1.92 -8.83 -7.16
C ALA A 22 2.54 -9.38 -8.45
N LEU A 23 2.04 -8.95 -9.62
CA LEU A 23 2.58 -9.35 -10.92
C LEU A 23 4.01 -8.87 -11.14
N THR A 24 4.32 -7.65 -10.74
CA THR A 24 5.68 -7.09 -10.87
C THR A 24 6.67 -7.85 -9.99
N PHE A 25 6.29 -8.19 -8.76
CA PHE A 25 7.15 -8.94 -7.85
C PHE A 25 7.35 -10.39 -8.31
N ALA A 26 6.29 -11.03 -8.83
CA ALA A 26 6.38 -12.35 -9.43
C ALA A 26 7.35 -12.39 -10.63
N ARG A 27 7.25 -11.40 -11.52
CA ARG A 27 8.17 -11.24 -12.68
C ARG A 27 9.63 -11.06 -12.23
N GLU A 28 9.85 -10.47 -11.06
CA GLU A 28 11.17 -10.28 -10.47
C GLU A 28 11.60 -11.43 -9.56
N GLY A 29 10.92 -12.57 -9.63
CA GLY A 29 11.33 -13.83 -9.03
C GLY A 29 10.87 -14.05 -7.58
N ALA A 30 9.97 -13.21 -7.05
CA ALA A 30 9.39 -13.44 -5.74
C ALA A 30 8.27 -14.49 -5.78
N ASN A 31 8.22 -15.38 -4.78
CA ASN A 31 6.97 -16.05 -4.44
C ASN A 31 5.98 -15.03 -3.89
N VAL A 32 4.68 -15.16 -4.19
CA VAL A 32 3.69 -14.14 -3.85
C VAL A 32 2.55 -14.72 -3.04
N VAL A 33 2.16 -14.01 -1.99
CA VAL A 33 0.94 -14.26 -1.21
C VAL A 33 -0.02 -13.09 -1.42
N PRO A 34 -0.84 -13.11 -2.50
CA PRO A 34 -1.83 -12.09 -2.72
C PRO A 34 -2.99 -12.29 -1.73
N VAL A 35 -3.28 -11.25 -0.92
CA VAL A 35 -4.33 -11.27 0.10
C VAL A 35 -5.45 -10.31 -0.28
N ALA A 36 -6.72 -10.73 -0.11
CA ALA A 36 -7.90 -9.89 -0.24
C ALA A 36 -8.99 -10.34 0.77
N SER A 37 -9.99 -9.51 1.01
CA SER A 37 -11.04 -9.77 2.01
C SER A 37 -11.90 -11.01 1.74
N ARG A 38 -11.86 -11.55 0.51
CA ARG A 38 -12.57 -12.78 0.11
C ARG A 38 -11.83 -13.51 -0.99
N MET A 39 -12.03 -14.82 -1.07
CA MET A 39 -11.51 -15.67 -2.14
C MET A 39 -12.37 -15.47 -3.41
N SER A 40 -12.14 -14.39 -4.13
CA SER A 40 -12.81 -14.09 -5.40
C SER A 40 -12.06 -14.69 -6.58
N ASP A 41 -12.74 -14.80 -7.73
CA ASP A 41 -12.10 -15.24 -8.97
C ASP A 41 -11.01 -14.27 -9.43
N GLU A 42 -11.16 -12.98 -9.14
CA GLU A 42 -10.11 -11.98 -9.40
C GLU A 42 -8.83 -12.31 -8.60
N LEU A 43 -8.96 -12.67 -7.30
CA LEU A 43 -7.79 -13.03 -6.48
C LEU A 43 -7.12 -14.30 -6.97
N LYS A 44 -7.91 -15.32 -7.30
CA LYS A 44 -7.41 -16.57 -7.90
C LYS A 44 -6.72 -16.31 -9.24
N GLN A 45 -7.26 -15.41 -10.05
CA GLN A 45 -6.68 -15.01 -11.33
C GLN A 45 -5.32 -14.34 -11.14
N VAL A 46 -5.19 -13.43 -10.17
CA VAL A 46 -3.89 -12.82 -9.83
C VAL A 46 -2.87 -13.89 -9.47
N ALA A 47 -3.24 -14.87 -8.66
CA ALA A 47 -2.32 -15.96 -8.30
C ALA A 47 -1.90 -16.80 -9.52
N ARG A 48 -2.84 -17.13 -10.44
CA ARG A 48 -2.51 -17.83 -11.71
C ARG A 48 -1.55 -17.01 -12.56
N GLU A 49 -1.83 -15.72 -12.73
CA GLU A 49 -0.97 -14.81 -13.51
C GLU A 49 0.43 -14.68 -12.90
N CYS A 50 0.56 -14.65 -11.57
CA CYS A 50 1.85 -14.67 -10.88
C CYS A 50 2.59 -15.98 -11.15
N GLY A 51 1.90 -17.13 -11.07
CA GLY A 51 2.47 -18.46 -11.33
C GLY A 51 3.02 -18.62 -12.76
N ALA A 52 2.47 -17.90 -13.73
CA ALA A 52 2.94 -17.91 -15.11
C ALA A 52 4.39 -17.39 -15.28
N PHE A 53 4.92 -16.67 -14.29
CA PHE A 53 6.33 -16.26 -14.25
C PHE A 53 7.28 -17.30 -13.64
N GLY A 54 6.80 -18.52 -13.33
CA GLY A 54 7.61 -19.61 -12.80
C GLY A 54 7.82 -19.55 -11.27
N VAL A 55 7.12 -18.68 -10.57
CA VAL A 55 7.15 -18.58 -9.11
C VAL A 55 5.92 -19.23 -8.47
N GLN A 56 5.96 -19.45 -7.17
CA GLN A 56 4.81 -19.94 -6.44
C GLN A 56 3.91 -18.78 -6.00
N ALA A 57 2.58 -18.97 -6.09
CA ALA A 57 1.60 -18.00 -5.66
C ALA A 57 0.53 -18.66 -4.78
N LEU A 58 0.33 -18.15 -3.57
CA LEU A 58 -0.66 -18.61 -2.60
C LEU A 58 -1.72 -17.53 -2.37
N PRO A 59 -2.90 -17.58 -3.03
CA PRO A 59 -3.97 -16.63 -2.75
C PRO A 59 -4.58 -16.92 -1.38
N VAL A 60 -4.77 -15.87 -0.56
CA VAL A 60 -5.34 -16.00 0.78
C VAL A 60 -6.49 -15.01 0.97
N ALA A 61 -7.62 -15.48 1.50
CA ALA A 61 -8.72 -14.62 1.90
C ALA A 61 -8.55 -14.21 3.37
N ALA A 62 -8.50 -12.88 3.61
CA ALA A 62 -8.51 -12.31 4.95
C ALA A 62 -9.00 -10.86 4.93
N ASP A 63 -9.93 -10.52 5.81
CA ASP A 63 -10.22 -9.12 6.12
C ASP A 63 -9.08 -8.57 6.98
N VAL A 64 -8.30 -7.66 6.41
CA VAL A 64 -7.11 -7.09 7.07
C VAL A 64 -7.43 -6.23 8.29
N SER A 65 -8.69 -5.87 8.52
CA SER A 65 -9.13 -5.17 9.73
C SER A 65 -9.38 -6.11 10.93
N ASP A 66 -9.35 -7.41 10.70
CA ASP A 66 -9.51 -8.47 11.69
C ASP A 66 -8.16 -9.14 11.94
N HIS A 67 -7.60 -8.95 13.13
CA HIS A 67 -6.27 -9.44 13.48
C HIS A 67 -6.19 -10.98 13.49
N GLU A 68 -7.29 -11.68 13.79
CA GLU A 68 -7.29 -13.15 13.78
C GLU A 68 -7.20 -13.69 12.36
N GLN A 69 -7.93 -13.08 11.41
CA GLN A 69 -7.83 -13.44 10.00
C GLN A 69 -6.43 -13.11 9.44
N VAL A 70 -5.85 -11.98 9.85
CA VAL A 70 -4.47 -11.63 9.48
C VAL A 70 -3.47 -12.63 10.03
N ASN A 71 -3.59 -13.05 11.30
CA ASN A 71 -2.72 -14.05 11.89
C ASN A 71 -2.81 -15.40 11.14
N ARG A 72 -4.04 -15.85 10.81
CA ARG A 72 -4.23 -17.06 9.99
C ARG A 72 -3.61 -16.93 8.60
N ALA A 73 -3.75 -15.78 7.94
CA ALA A 73 -3.15 -15.52 6.63
C ALA A 73 -1.61 -15.54 6.68
N ALA A 74 -1.03 -14.92 7.71
CA ALA A 74 0.41 -14.93 7.94
C ALA A 74 0.90 -16.37 8.21
N GLN A 75 0.20 -17.12 9.05
CA GLN A 75 0.53 -18.51 9.34
C GLN A 75 0.55 -19.37 8.06
N LEU A 76 -0.49 -19.30 7.22
CA LEU A 76 -0.52 -20.02 5.93
C LEU A 76 0.66 -19.65 5.02
N ALA A 77 1.04 -18.37 4.99
CA ALA A 77 2.20 -17.92 4.22
C ALA A 77 3.51 -18.51 4.77
N LEU A 78 3.68 -18.49 6.10
CA LEU A 78 4.87 -19.03 6.77
C LEU A 78 4.96 -20.56 6.68
N GLU A 79 3.85 -21.28 6.80
CA GLU A 79 3.81 -22.72 6.59
C GLU A 79 4.20 -23.12 5.16
N ARG A 80 3.76 -22.34 4.17
CA ARG A 80 4.04 -22.62 2.75
C ARG A 80 5.46 -22.27 2.34
N PHE A 81 6.02 -21.15 2.83
CA PHE A 81 7.26 -20.56 2.32
C PHE A 81 8.39 -20.47 3.35
N GLY A 82 8.10 -20.76 4.63
CA GLY A 82 9.07 -20.69 5.72
C GLY A 82 9.35 -19.26 6.22
N ASN A 83 9.40 -18.28 5.33
CA ASN A 83 9.59 -16.87 5.65
C ASN A 83 8.84 -15.96 4.66
N VAL A 84 8.62 -14.71 5.06
CA VAL A 84 8.08 -13.64 4.22
C VAL A 84 9.03 -12.45 4.37
N GLU A 85 9.89 -12.22 3.38
CA GLU A 85 10.88 -11.14 3.40
C GLU A 85 10.29 -9.77 3.05
N VAL A 86 9.16 -9.75 2.33
CA VAL A 86 8.54 -8.50 1.88
C VAL A 86 7.07 -8.45 2.27
N LEU A 87 6.70 -7.40 3.00
CA LEU A 87 5.30 -7.06 3.29
C LEU A 87 4.89 -5.81 2.53
N VAL A 88 3.81 -5.89 1.74
CA VAL A 88 3.21 -4.71 1.10
C VAL A 88 1.76 -4.54 1.57
N SER A 89 1.48 -3.46 2.30
CA SER A 89 0.15 -3.12 2.79
C SER A 89 -0.52 -2.09 1.87
N VAL A 90 -1.41 -2.57 0.98
CA VAL A 90 -2.10 -1.76 -0.05
C VAL A 90 -3.55 -1.47 0.33
N ALA A 91 -4.19 -2.36 1.08
CA ALA A 91 -5.61 -2.28 1.40
C ALA A 91 -5.97 -0.93 2.04
N ALA A 92 -7.03 -0.30 1.55
CA ALA A 92 -7.52 0.97 2.07
C ALA A 92 -8.97 1.22 1.69
N ILE A 93 -9.68 1.93 2.56
CA ILE A 93 -11.00 2.52 2.29
C ILE A 93 -10.90 4.03 2.41
N ARG A 94 -11.67 4.75 1.58
CA ARG A 94 -11.55 6.21 1.46
C ARG A 94 -12.91 6.88 1.32
N PRO A 95 -13.85 6.69 2.27
CA PRO A 95 -15.15 7.35 2.20
C PRO A 95 -15.02 8.88 2.29
N HIS A 96 -16.00 9.59 1.78
CA HIS A 96 -16.10 11.04 1.80
C HIS A 96 -17.34 11.45 2.60
N LYS A 97 -17.13 12.16 3.70
CA LYS A 97 -18.22 12.64 4.54
C LYS A 97 -17.81 13.91 5.29
N PRO A 98 -18.70 14.91 5.45
CA PRO A 98 -18.44 16.04 6.32
C PRO A 98 -18.02 15.58 7.72
N PHE A 99 -17.09 16.30 8.36
CA PHE A 99 -16.55 15.88 9.65
C PHE A 99 -17.65 15.59 10.70
N TRP A 100 -18.63 16.44 10.80
CA TRP A 100 -19.73 16.34 11.78
C TRP A 100 -20.75 15.21 11.47
N GLU A 101 -20.65 14.57 10.30
CA GLU A 101 -21.48 13.42 9.92
C GLU A 101 -20.73 12.08 10.02
N ILE A 102 -19.42 12.10 10.31
CA ILE A 102 -18.63 10.87 10.46
C ILE A 102 -19.08 10.16 11.75
N GLY A 103 -19.71 9.00 11.58
CA GLY A 103 -20.06 8.15 12.72
C GLY A 103 -18.85 7.46 13.35
N TYR A 104 -18.96 7.09 14.62
CA TYR A 104 -17.88 6.39 15.35
C TYR A 104 -17.51 5.07 14.68
N ASP A 105 -18.46 4.27 14.23
CA ASP A 105 -18.20 2.99 13.55
C ASP A 105 -17.45 3.18 12.23
N GLU A 106 -17.81 4.20 11.44
CA GLU A 106 -17.11 4.54 10.22
C GLU A 106 -15.67 5.00 10.51
N TRP A 107 -15.49 5.84 11.54
CA TRP A 107 -14.17 6.24 12.02
C TRP A 107 -13.32 5.03 12.37
N HIS A 108 -13.81 4.15 13.24
CA HIS A 108 -13.10 2.94 13.65
C HIS A 108 -12.82 2.00 12.48
N ARG A 109 -13.77 1.83 11.56
CA ARG A 109 -13.59 0.98 10.37
C ARG A 109 -12.48 1.52 9.45
N VAL A 110 -12.41 2.85 9.26
CA VAL A 110 -11.35 3.47 8.46
C VAL A 110 -9.98 3.24 9.11
N PHE A 111 -9.85 3.41 10.41
CA PHE A 111 -8.60 3.15 11.14
C PHE A 111 -8.22 1.68 11.10
N ALA A 112 -9.16 0.78 11.30
CA ALA A 112 -8.93 -0.66 11.25
C ALA A 112 -8.35 -1.11 9.91
N VAL A 113 -8.91 -0.62 8.79
CA VAL A 113 -8.43 -0.98 7.45
C VAL A 113 -7.16 -0.23 7.06
N ASN A 114 -7.07 1.09 7.33
CA ASN A 114 -6.01 1.93 6.77
C ASN A 114 -4.73 1.98 7.61
N LEU A 115 -4.81 1.69 8.92
CA LEU A 115 -3.71 1.78 9.86
C LEU A 115 -3.48 0.46 10.60
N HIS A 116 -4.51 -0.04 11.33
CA HIS A 116 -4.33 -1.23 12.16
C HIS A 116 -3.95 -2.46 11.35
N SER A 117 -4.45 -2.59 10.12
CA SER A 117 -4.08 -3.68 9.22
C SER A 117 -2.57 -3.81 9.02
N THR A 118 -1.87 -2.69 8.84
CA THR A 118 -0.41 -2.69 8.67
C THR A 118 0.29 -3.12 9.96
N PHE A 119 -0.20 -2.67 11.11
CA PHE A 119 0.29 -3.12 12.41
C PHE A 119 0.07 -4.63 12.60
N TYR A 120 -1.13 -5.15 12.31
CA TYR A 120 -1.42 -6.57 12.46
C TYR A 120 -0.54 -7.44 11.56
N LEU A 121 -0.41 -7.06 10.30
CA LEU A 121 0.44 -7.76 9.33
C LEU A 121 1.92 -7.74 9.75
N ALA A 122 2.44 -6.59 10.14
CA ALA A 122 3.81 -6.47 10.62
C ALA A 122 4.03 -7.31 11.88
N LYS A 123 3.14 -7.21 12.87
CA LYS A 123 3.19 -7.99 14.11
C LYS A 123 3.22 -9.50 13.87
N ALA A 124 2.47 -9.99 12.87
CA ALA A 124 2.41 -11.41 12.55
C ALA A 124 3.66 -11.93 11.81
N LEU A 125 4.34 -11.08 11.01
CA LEU A 125 5.44 -11.50 10.14
C LEU A 125 6.84 -11.16 10.70
N VAL A 126 6.98 -10.01 11.37
CA VAL A 126 8.27 -9.50 11.87
C VAL A 126 9.03 -10.50 12.76
N PRO A 127 8.40 -11.24 13.70
CA PRO A 127 9.13 -12.22 14.51
C PRO A 127 9.89 -13.26 13.67
N THR A 128 9.30 -13.72 12.55
CA THR A 128 9.93 -14.67 11.65
C THR A 128 11.00 -13.99 10.78
N MET A 129 10.77 -12.75 10.33
CA MET A 129 11.79 -11.96 9.62
C MET A 129 13.04 -11.79 10.50
N ILE A 130 12.88 -11.41 11.78
CA ILE A 130 13.99 -11.28 12.73
C ILE A 130 14.71 -12.62 12.92
N LYS A 131 13.95 -13.69 13.19
CA LYS A 131 14.51 -15.03 13.41
C LYS A 131 15.31 -15.53 12.20
N SER A 132 14.90 -15.19 10.98
CA SER A 132 15.58 -15.60 9.76
C SER A 132 16.97 -14.98 9.60
N GLY A 133 17.22 -13.81 10.18
CA GLY A 133 18.45 -13.03 10.03
C GLY A 133 18.72 -12.50 8.63
N LYS A 134 17.76 -12.65 7.70
CA LYS A 134 17.91 -12.24 6.28
C LYS A 134 17.49 -10.80 6.00
N GLY A 135 17.04 -10.08 7.04
CA GLY A 135 16.44 -8.78 6.87
C GLY A 135 15.05 -8.83 6.19
N GLY A 136 14.58 -7.69 5.69
CA GLY A 136 13.29 -7.62 5.01
C GLY A 136 12.88 -6.20 4.61
N SER A 137 11.72 -6.07 3.99
CA SER A 137 11.15 -4.78 3.62
C SER A 137 9.65 -4.71 3.88
N ILE A 138 9.22 -3.67 4.58
CA ILE A 138 7.82 -3.33 4.81
C ILE A 138 7.49 -2.08 3.99
N VAL A 139 6.53 -2.18 3.08
CA VAL A 139 6.06 -1.06 2.26
C VAL A 139 4.58 -0.84 2.52
N ALA A 140 4.21 0.31 3.09
CA ALA A 140 2.81 0.66 3.32
C ALA A 140 2.33 1.76 2.37
N LEU A 141 1.12 1.65 1.82
CA LEU A 141 0.55 2.67 0.95
C LEU A 141 -0.19 3.74 1.76
N GLY A 142 0.43 4.93 1.85
CA GLY A 142 -0.13 6.11 2.51
C GLY A 142 -1.05 6.93 1.61
N GLY A 143 -0.65 7.09 0.35
CA GLY A 143 -1.29 8.04 -0.55
C GLY A 143 -1.07 9.49 -0.11
N MET A 144 -1.66 10.42 -0.86
CA MET A 144 -1.49 11.85 -0.58
C MET A 144 -2.13 12.31 0.74
N ALA A 145 -3.10 11.55 1.26
CA ALA A 145 -3.70 11.81 2.57
C ALA A 145 -2.70 11.69 3.75
N SER A 146 -1.52 11.11 3.54
CA SER A 146 -0.43 11.11 4.52
C SER A 146 0.42 12.39 4.50
N LEU A 147 0.21 13.26 3.52
CA LEU A 147 0.96 14.51 3.30
C LEU A 147 0.11 15.76 3.47
N THR A 148 -1.12 15.72 2.98
CA THR A 148 -2.00 16.89 2.87
C THR A 148 -3.36 16.61 3.45
N ALA A 149 -3.95 17.63 4.07
CA ALA A 149 -5.34 17.58 4.47
C ALA A 149 -6.27 17.67 3.24
N GLN A 150 -7.43 17.05 3.36
CA GLN A 150 -8.49 17.11 2.35
C GLN A 150 -9.85 17.27 3.05
N PRO A 151 -10.74 18.15 2.56
CA PRO A 151 -12.06 18.28 3.13
C PRO A 151 -12.82 16.94 2.99
N ARG A 152 -13.75 16.70 3.91
CA ARG A 152 -14.61 15.51 3.95
C ARG A 152 -13.86 14.17 4.10
N ARG A 153 -12.61 14.18 4.58
CA ARG A 153 -11.75 13.00 4.74
C ARG A 153 -10.97 12.95 6.05
N ALA A 154 -11.48 13.56 7.12
CA ALA A 154 -10.75 13.65 8.39
C ALA A 154 -10.25 12.29 8.89
N HIS A 155 -11.10 11.25 8.87
CA HIS A 155 -10.75 9.88 9.26
C HIS A 155 -9.68 9.25 8.35
N VAL A 156 -9.77 9.49 7.02
CA VAL A 156 -8.77 8.97 6.07
C VAL A 156 -7.43 9.65 6.25
N VAL A 157 -7.42 10.99 6.39
CA VAL A 157 -6.21 11.78 6.61
C VAL A 157 -5.55 11.38 7.93
N ALA A 158 -6.33 11.32 9.02
CA ALA A 158 -5.81 10.92 10.34
C ALA A 158 -5.21 9.51 10.31
N SER A 159 -5.91 8.53 9.71
CA SER A 159 -5.41 7.16 9.60
C SER A 159 -4.13 7.04 8.76
N LYS A 160 -4.02 7.78 7.65
CA LYS A 160 -2.83 7.73 6.77
C LYS A 160 -1.65 8.53 7.33
N THR A 161 -1.89 9.59 8.08
CA THR A 161 -0.85 10.31 8.84
C THR A 161 -0.32 9.43 9.98
N GLY A 162 -1.21 8.77 10.72
CA GLY A 162 -0.83 7.80 11.76
C GLY A 162 -0.05 6.62 11.19
N LEU A 163 -0.40 6.14 9.99
CA LEU A 163 0.35 5.10 9.30
C LEU A 163 1.81 5.49 9.05
N TYR A 164 2.06 6.76 8.68
CA TYR A 164 3.44 7.23 8.52
C TYR A 164 4.19 7.27 9.85
N GLY A 165 3.52 7.64 10.95
CA GLY A 165 4.08 7.55 12.31
C GLY A 165 4.50 6.10 12.65
N LEU A 166 3.62 5.13 12.39
CA LEU A 166 3.91 3.71 12.57
C LEU A 166 5.14 3.27 11.75
N ILE A 167 5.21 3.65 10.47
CA ILE A 167 6.34 3.29 9.60
C ILE A 167 7.66 3.82 10.13
N LYS A 168 7.70 5.04 10.65
CA LYS A 168 8.93 5.60 11.27
C LYS A 168 9.36 4.83 12.52
N SER A 169 8.42 4.45 13.38
CA SER A 169 8.73 3.61 14.55
C SER A 169 9.27 2.25 14.13
N LEU A 170 8.59 1.57 13.18
CA LEU A 170 9.07 0.29 12.66
C LEU A 170 10.47 0.39 12.03
N ALA A 171 10.77 1.48 11.34
CA ALA A 171 12.08 1.71 10.75
C ALA A 171 13.20 1.79 11.81
N LEU A 172 12.94 2.47 12.92
CA LEU A 172 13.89 2.60 14.02
C LEU A 172 14.07 1.28 14.79
N GLU A 173 12.95 0.62 15.12
CA GLU A 173 12.97 -0.61 15.92
C GLU A 173 13.52 -1.81 15.13
N LEU A 174 13.25 -1.90 13.84
CA LEU A 174 13.58 -3.05 13.02
C LEU A 174 14.90 -2.88 12.23
N GLY A 175 15.41 -1.66 12.15
CA GLY A 175 16.68 -1.36 11.47
C GLY A 175 17.86 -2.22 11.95
N PRO A 176 18.07 -2.43 13.26
CA PRO A 176 19.12 -3.33 13.78
C PRO A 176 19.01 -4.78 13.30
N HIS A 177 17.84 -5.20 12.82
CA HIS A 177 17.59 -6.53 12.26
C HIS A 177 17.67 -6.56 10.71
N GLY A 178 18.12 -5.47 10.07
CA GLY A 178 18.18 -5.36 8.61
C GLY A 178 16.80 -5.26 7.94
N ILE A 179 15.74 -4.96 8.70
CA ILE A 179 14.38 -4.83 8.17
C ILE A 179 14.09 -3.34 7.97
N ARG A 180 13.77 -2.96 6.74
CA ARG A 180 13.42 -1.59 6.37
C ARG A 180 11.91 -1.40 6.35
N ALA A 181 11.43 -0.22 6.71
CA ALA A 181 10.02 0.12 6.66
C ALA A 181 9.84 1.49 5.99
N ASN A 182 9.07 1.57 4.90
CA ASN A 182 8.86 2.80 4.16
C ASN A 182 7.39 3.00 3.78
N LEU A 183 6.99 4.26 3.64
CA LEU A 183 5.68 4.63 3.14
C LEU A 183 5.77 4.99 1.65
N LEU A 184 4.94 4.40 0.83
CA LEU A 184 4.75 4.82 -0.56
C LEU A 184 3.46 5.65 -0.66
N ALA A 185 3.56 6.87 -1.20
CA ALA A 185 2.47 7.82 -1.32
C ALA A 185 2.08 8.07 -2.79
N PRO A 186 1.19 7.22 -3.38
CA PRO A 186 0.69 7.44 -4.73
C PRO A 186 -0.17 8.70 -4.82
N GLY A 187 -0.03 9.43 -5.91
CA GLY A 187 -0.87 10.56 -6.27
C GLY A 187 -2.14 10.15 -7.01
N LEU A 188 -2.39 10.83 -8.14
CA LEU A 188 -3.54 10.56 -9.01
C LEU A 188 -3.24 9.33 -9.90
N ILE A 189 -3.74 8.17 -9.49
CA ILE A 189 -3.55 6.90 -10.21
C ILE A 189 -4.88 6.47 -10.84
N VAL A 190 -4.85 6.08 -12.12
CA VAL A 190 -6.00 5.49 -12.82
C VAL A 190 -6.28 4.11 -12.24
N THR A 191 -7.44 3.95 -11.61
CA THR A 191 -7.86 2.69 -10.98
C THR A 191 -9.36 2.48 -11.19
N GLU A 192 -9.78 1.23 -11.29
CA GLU A 192 -11.19 0.87 -11.24
C GLU A 192 -11.76 1.14 -9.84
N ARG A 193 -12.94 1.73 -9.79
CA ARG A 193 -13.59 2.15 -8.54
C ARG A 193 -14.86 1.34 -8.31
N ARG A 194 -14.90 0.57 -7.21
CA ARG A 194 -16.09 -0.22 -6.84
C ARG A 194 -17.16 0.60 -6.11
N ASN A 195 -16.76 1.67 -5.47
CA ASN A 195 -17.62 2.55 -4.68
C ASN A 195 -17.61 3.94 -5.30
N PRO A 196 -18.37 4.16 -6.39
CA PRO A 196 -18.42 5.47 -7.08
C PRO A 196 -18.87 6.60 -6.14
N GLU A 197 -19.75 6.30 -5.17
CA GLU A 197 -20.23 7.24 -4.16
C GLU A 197 -19.11 7.86 -3.31
N TRP A 198 -17.99 7.20 -3.15
CA TRP A 198 -16.82 7.76 -2.45
C TRP A 198 -16.10 8.84 -3.27
N TYR A 199 -16.55 9.07 -4.51
CA TYR A 199 -15.90 9.96 -5.46
C TYR A 199 -16.89 10.94 -6.12
N GLN A 200 -18.17 10.92 -5.69
CA GLN A 200 -19.18 11.85 -6.17
C GLN A 200 -18.86 13.29 -5.80
N GLU A 201 -19.41 14.22 -6.54
CA GLU A 201 -19.08 15.65 -6.59
C GLU A 201 -18.83 16.33 -5.24
N GLY A 202 -17.74 17.12 -5.18
CA GLY A 202 -17.27 17.83 -3.98
C GLY A 202 -16.13 17.12 -3.26
N GLY A 203 -15.76 15.90 -3.64
CA GLY A 203 -14.61 15.16 -3.07
C GLY A 203 -13.32 15.34 -3.87
N GLY A 204 -13.36 15.99 -5.01
CA GLY A 204 -12.17 16.53 -5.67
C GLY A 204 -11.62 17.71 -4.88
N VAL A 205 -10.33 17.91 -4.87
CA VAL A 205 -9.74 19.19 -4.43
C VAL A 205 -10.47 20.27 -5.21
N PRO A 206 -11.12 21.27 -4.58
CA PRO A 206 -11.71 22.39 -5.31
C PRO A 206 -10.65 22.92 -6.28
N HIS A 207 -11.05 23.18 -7.52
CA HIS A 207 -10.16 23.68 -8.58
C HIS A 207 -9.30 24.90 -8.17
N GLY A 208 -9.66 25.58 -7.10
CA GLY A 208 -8.92 26.72 -6.54
C GLY A 208 -7.86 26.41 -5.47
N MET A 209 -7.88 25.21 -4.82
CA MET A 209 -6.92 24.94 -3.71
C MET A 209 -5.61 24.32 -4.16
N VAL A 210 -5.50 23.84 -5.38
CA VAL A 210 -4.23 23.32 -5.94
C VAL A 210 -3.35 24.45 -6.48
N SER A 211 -3.92 25.60 -6.75
CA SER A 211 -3.22 26.74 -7.39
C SER A 211 -2.43 27.62 -6.42
N SER A 212 -2.60 27.50 -5.10
CA SER A 212 -2.05 28.48 -4.16
C SER A 212 -0.63 28.18 -3.67
N ARG A 213 0.01 27.10 -4.11
CA ARG A 213 1.40 26.77 -3.72
C ARG A 213 2.40 26.60 -4.86
N SER A 214 1.99 26.73 -6.10
CA SER A 214 2.94 26.91 -7.20
C SER A 214 3.09 28.41 -7.43
N ASN A 215 4.24 28.99 -7.17
CA ASN A 215 4.64 30.37 -7.41
C ASN A 215 4.17 30.91 -8.79
N GLY A 216 2.87 31.17 -8.96
CA GLY A 216 2.32 31.85 -10.15
C GLY A 216 2.40 31.10 -11.49
N THR A 217 2.94 29.88 -11.54
CA THR A 217 2.91 29.08 -12.76
C THR A 217 1.60 28.34 -12.84
N PRO A 218 0.71 28.63 -13.80
CA PRO A 218 -0.49 27.84 -14.00
C PRO A 218 -0.06 26.40 -14.31
N LEU A 219 -0.34 25.45 -13.42
CA LEU A 219 -0.33 24.04 -13.76
C LEU A 219 -1.53 23.75 -14.68
N GLY A 220 -1.62 24.49 -15.76
CA GLY A 220 -2.62 24.41 -16.80
C GLY A 220 -2.36 23.22 -17.71
N ARG A 221 -2.35 22.03 -17.11
CA ARG A 221 -2.24 20.79 -17.88
C ARG A 221 -3.47 19.96 -17.62
N GLU A 222 -4.10 19.50 -18.67
CA GLU A 222 -5.36 18.73 -18.66
C GLU A 222 -5.35 17.58 -17.66
N GLU A 223 -4.18 16.98 -17.39
CA GLU A 223 -4.02 15.83 -16.49
C GLU A 223 -3.62 16.17 -15.05
N GLY A 224 -3.38 17.44 -14.72
CA GLY A 224 -3.14 17.94 -13.35
C GLY A 224 -1.86 17.44 -12.69
N THR A 225 -0.84 17.03 -13.48
CA THR A 225 0.52 16.68 -13.02
C THR A 225 1.56 17.31 -13.92
N PRO A 226 2.75 17.72 -13.41
CA PRO A 226 3.88 18.18 -14.21
C PRO A 226 4.30 17.20 -15.32
N LEU A 227 4.18 15.89 -15.10
CA LEU A 227 4.45 14.88 -16.12
C LEU A 227 3.34 14.75 -17.18
N ASN A 228 2.32 15.59 -17.12
CA ASN A 228 1.22 15.67 -18.07
C ASN A 228 0.49 14.34 -18.35
N ARG A 229 0.41 13.48 -17.35
CA ARG A 229 -0.38 12.24 -17.36
C ARG A 229 -0.81 11.84 -15.96
N LYS A 230 -1.88 11.07 -15.85
CA LYS A 230 -2.18 10.33 -14.63
C LYS A 230 -1.22 9.17 -14.46
N GLY A 231 -0.90 8.83 -13.23
CA GLY A 231 -0.14 7.62 -12.95
C GLY A 231 -0.98 6.36 -13.21
N THR A 232 -0.30 5.27 -13.47
CA THR A 232 -0.88 3.93 -13.62
C THR A 232 -0.58 3.06 -12.39
N PRO A 233 -1.29 1.95 -12.17
CA PRO A 233 -0.91 0.97 -11.16
C PRO A 233 0.54 0.48 -11.32
N GLN A 234 1.04 0.41 -12.56
CA GLN A 234 2.41 -0.02 -12.84
C GLN A 234 3.46 1.01 -12.34
N ASP A 235 3.19 2.32 -12.42
CA ASP A 235 4.09 3.34 -11.88
C ASP A 235 4.29 3.13 -10.36
N VAL A 236 3.20 2.80 -9.66
CA VAL A 236 3.26 2.51 -8.21
C VAL A 236 3.94 1.18 -7.93
N ALA A 237 3.71 0.16 -8.76
CA ALA A 237 4.34 -1.15 -8.63
C ALA A 237 5.86 -1.06 -8.82
N ASN A 238 6.35 -0.24 -9.75
CA ASN A 238 7.78 0.00 -9.96
C ASN A 238 8.43 0.66 -8.72
N ALA A 239 7.77 1.66 -8.13
CA ALA A 239 8.24 2.29 -6.89
C ALA A 239 8.22 1.31 -5.69
N ALA A 240 7.17 0.49 -5.58
CA ALA A 240 7.09 -0.55 -4.56
C ALA A 240 8.21 -1.60 -4.72
N LEU A 241 8.52 -1.99 -5.96
CA LEU A 241 9.61 -2.92 -6.25
C LEU A 241 10.97 -2.35 -5.86
N PHE A 242 11.24 -1.08 -6.15
CA PHE A 242 12.46 -0.40 -5.69
C PHE A 242 12.56 -0.45 -4.15
N LEU A 243 11.49 -0.08 -3.42
CA LEU A 243 11.48 -0.11 -1.96
C LEU A 243 11.58 -1.53 -1.38
N ALA A 244 11.12 -2.55 -2.09
CA ALA A 244 11.18 -3.95 -1.68
C ALA A 244 12.54 -4.60 -1.94
N SER A 245 13.28 -4.09 -2.92
CA SER A 245 14.57 -4.65 -3.37
C SER A 245 15.76 -4.09 -2.57
N ASP A 246 16.92 -4.70 -2.77
CA ASP A 246 18.17 -4.28 -2.14
C ASP A 246 18.74 -2.98 -2.72
N GLU A 247 18.18 -2.49 -3.87
CA GLU A 247 18.49 -1.18 -4.44
C GLU A 247 18.17 -0.03 -3.48
N SER A 248 17.22 -0.22 -2.57
CA SER A 248 16.86 0.74 -1.52
C SER A 248 17.42 0.36 -0.13
N SER A 249 18.56 -0.35 -0.08
CA SER A 249 19.15 -0.88 1.16
C SER A 249 19.46 0.19 2.21
N PHE A 250 19.67 1.44 1.82
CA PHE A 250 19.92 2.57 2.73
C PHE A 250 18.73 3.51 2.90
N ILE A 251 17.50 3.05 2.55
CA ILE A 251 16.26 3.84 2.67
C ILE A 251 15.32 3.15 3.66
N THR A 252 15.10 3.77 4.82
CA THR A 252 14.14 3.33 5.83
C THR A 252 13.54 4.52 6.57
N GLY A 253 12.27 4.42 7.00
CA GLY A 253 11.54 5.51 7.65
C GLY A 253 11.06 6.61 6.71
N ASP A 254 11.30 6.45 5.41
CA ASP A 254 11.00 7.47 4.42
C ASP A 254 9.57 7.39 3.86
N ARG A 255 9.15 8.48 3.25
CA ARG A 255 7.90 8.62 2.51
C ARG A 255 8.19 8.98 1.06
N MET A 256 8.24 7.96 0.22
CA MET A 256 8.42 8.13 -1.22
C MET A 256 7.13 8.58 -1.89
N VAL A 257 7.15 9.74 -2.56
CA VAL A 257 6.01 10.27 -3.31
C VAL A 257 6.06 9.81 -4.76
N CYS A 258 5.01 9.11 -5.22
CA CYS A 258 4.82 8.67 -6.60
C CYS A 258 3.60 9.38 -7.20
N ALA A 259 3.75 10.67 -7.59
CA ALA A 259 2.64 11.55 -7.91
C ALA A 259 2.84 12.42 -9.18
N GLY A 260 3.85 12.13 -10.00
CA GLY A 260 4.11 12.86 -11.23
C GLY A 260 4.40 14.35 -11.03
N GLY A 261 4.97 14.72 -9.87
CA GLY A 261 5.31 16.11 -9.52
C GLY A 261 4.12 16.94 -8.99
N ARG A 262 2.93 16.36 -8.81
CA ARG A 262 1.73 17.11 -8.39
C ARG A 262 1.84 17.75 -7.00
N TYR A 263 2.72 17.27 -6.15
CA TYR A 263 2.81 17.64 -4.74
C TYR A 263 4.26 18.00 -4.35
N MET A 264 4.83 18.88 -5.11
CA MET A 264 6.13 19.49 -4.80
C MET A 264 5.94 20.72 -3.91
#